data_6e574f82d49a675591abf80e7f55e2b3
#
_entry.id   6e574f82d49a675591abf80e7f55e2b3
#
_cell.length_a   1.000
_cell.length_b   1.000
_cell.length_c   1.000
_cell.angle_alpha   90.00
_cell.angle_beta   90.00
_cell.angle_gamma   90.00
#
_symmetry.space_group_name_H-M   'P 1'
#
loop_
_entity.id
_entity.type
_entity.pdbx_description
1 polymer ?
#
loop_
_entity_poly.entity_id
_entity_poly.type
_entity_poly.pdbx_seq_one_letter_code
_entity_poly.pdbx_strand_id
1 'polypeptide(L)'
;MRRTFAGLAGVPDIGLSPEEISALSESRSPAPWAVRARALCWARRPDASARRAIEAVVPEPVRANATPELVVGALIHYESTPVGPYDEITAVVVHRRAGTLFATVPFMAVDSPAGLVAGRENWALPKTPAEFEDLGRPHGEQELSGTVHDMNRAVAGPGWRIEVETTTGRIPLPAYVPPVLPLLQLGPGGEPFIFRPSAHGRGRRARLSVRVDAPPALRDWFPAGRRTGVLLTDLHIRLPAPTRSTGEAGRAARRR
;
A
#
# COMPACT_ATOMS: atom_id res chain seq x y z
N MET A 1 2.04 -4.76 26.81
CA MET A 1 0.81 -4.04 26.39
C MET A 1 0.54 -4.45 24.95
N ARG A 2 -0.48 -5.31 24.71
CA ARG A 2 -0.82 -5.77 23.34
C ARG A 2 -1.20 -4.54 22.53
N ARG A 3 -0.48 -4.29 21.43
CA ARG A 3 -0.87 -3.27 20.45
C ARG A 3 -2.14 -3.75 19.78
N THR A 4 -3.23 -3.01 19.93
CA THR A 4 -4.44 -3.27 19.17
C THR A 4 -4.19 -2.82 17.73
N PHE A 5 -4.22 -3.75 16.78
CA PHE A 5 -4.13 -3.48 15.34
C PHE A 5 -5.46 -2.97 14.77
N ALA A 6 -6.54 -3.01 15.56
CA ALA A 6 -7.83 -2.47 15.17
C ALA A 6 -7.77 -0.94 15.03
N GLY A 7 -8.54 -0.39 14.10
CA GLY A 7 -8.67 1.06 13.92
C GLY A 7 -7.54 1.74 13.14
N LEU A 8 -6.74 0.99 12.36
CA LEU A 8 -5.83 1.60 11.40
C LEU A 8 -6.62 2.35 10.32
N ALA A 9 -6.13 3.55 9.99
CA ALA A 9 -6.76 4.39 8.99
C ALA A 9 -6.59 3.83 7.58
N GLY A 10 -7.70 3.62 6.88
CA GLY A 10 -7.70 3.11 5.52
C GLY A 10 -9.08 2.59 5.11
N VAL A 11 -9.11 1.86 4.01
CA VAL A 11 -10.29 1.05 3.65
C VAL A 11 -10.58 0.13 4.82
N PRO A 12 -11.84 0.01 5.28
CA PRO A 12 -12.19 -0.86 6.39
C PRO A 12 -11.54 -2.23 6.23
N ASP A 13 -11.05 -2.79 7.35
CA ASP A 13 -10.40 -4.09 7.38
C ASP A 13 -11.35 -5.15 6.78
N ILE A 14 -11.15 -5.42 5.50
CA ILE A 14 -11.94 -6.39 4.75
C ILE A 14 -11.28 -7.74 5.02
N GLY A 15 -11.94 -8.59 5.81
CA GLY A 15 -11.48 -9.96 6.02
C GLY A 15 -10.80 -10.26 7.36
N LEU A 16 -10.74 -9.33 8.31
CA LEU A 16 -10.29 -9.61 9.68
C LEU A 16 -11.30 -9.07 10.70
N SER A 17 -11.82 -9.95 11.53
CA SER A 17 -12.58 -9.54 12.71
C SER A 17 -11.62 -8.99 13.80
N PRO A 18 -12.11 -8.20 14.76
CA PRO A 18 -11.31 -7.76 15.91
C PRO A 18 -10.69 -8.92 16.70
N GLU A 19 -11.38 -10.06 16.77
CA GLU A 19 -10.91 -11.29 17.44
C GLU A 19 -9.74 -11.91 16.68
N GLU A 20 -9.81 -12.02 15.35
CA GLU A 20 -8.72 -12.51 14.50
C GLU A 20 -7.51 -11.59 14.58
N ILE A 21 -7.70 -10.27 14.56
CA ILE A 21 -6.62 -9.29 14.76
C ILE A 21 -5.96 -9.49 16.12
N SER A 22 -6.76 -9.72 17.17
CA SER A 22 -6.24 -9.93 18.52
C SER A 22 -5.49 -11.24 18.69
N ALA A 23 -5.80 -12.25 17.87
CA ALA A 23 -5.16 -13.56 17.86
C ALA A 23 -3.81 -13.56 17.11
N LEU A 24 -3.51 -12.54 16.28
CA LEU A 24 -2.25 -12.46 15.56
C LEU A 24 -1.07 -12.34 16.51
N SER A 25 -0.01 -13.08 16.22
CA SER A 25 1.24 -13.02 17.00
C SER A 25 1.94 -11.69 16.78
N GLU A 26 2.68 -11.21 17.77
CA GLU A 26 3.53 -10.03 17.64
C GLU A 26 4.62 -10.24 16.57
N SER A 27 4.99 -9.17 15.86
CA SER A 27 6.08 -9.24 14.89
C SER A 27 7.43 -9.40 15.60
N ARG A 28 8.22 -10.34 15.10
CA ARG A 28 9.63 -10.53 15.52
C ARG A 28 10.62 -9.79 14.62
N SER A 29 10.13 -9.06 13.64
CA SER A 29 10.95 -8.39 12.62
C SER A 29 10.72 -6.88 12.65
N PRO A 30 11.39 -6.15 13.56
CA PRO A 30 11.23 -4.71 13.68
C PRO A 30 11.79 -3.95 12.47
N ALA A 31 11.31 -2.72 12.25
CA ALA A 31 11.93 -1.78 11.32
C ALA A 31 13.36 -1.40 11.78
N PRO A 32 14.29 -1.05 10.88
CA PRO A 32 14.11 -0.87 9.44
C PRO A 32 14.18 -2.19 8.65
N TRP A 33 13.59 -2.19 7.44
CA TRP A 33 13.69 -3.31 6.50
C TRP A 33 14.47 -2.95 5.25
N ALA A 34 15.24 -3.92 4.75
CA ALA A 34 15.79 -3.95 3.40
C ALA A 34 15.20 -5.17 2.69
N VAL A 35 14.55 -4.95 1.55
CA VAL A 35 13.81 -5.98 0.85
C VAL A 35 14.16 -6.01 -0.63
N ARG A 36 14.01 -7.17 -1.27
CA ARG A 36 14.10 -7.35 -2.72
C ARG A 36 12.73 -7.72 -3.26
N ALA A 37 12.38 -7.11 -4.40
CA ALA A 37 11.06 -7.31 -4.98
C ALA A 37 11.05 -7.13 -6.50
N ARG A 38 9.94 -7.55 -7.11
CA ARG A 38 9.44 -7.07 -8.40
C ARG A 38 8.12 -6.37 -8.15
N ALA A 39 7.85 -5.28 -8.87
CA ALA A 39 6.62 -4.53 -8.68
C ALA A 39 6.07 -4.00 -10.00
N LEU A 40 4.78 -4.13 -10.20
CA LEU A 40 4.05 -3.48 -11.28
C LEU A 40 3.31 -2.28 -10.70
N CYS A 41 3.65 -1.08 -11.14
CA CYS A 41 3.05 0.16 -10.65
C CYS A 41 2.29 0.87 -11.77
N TRP A 42 1.12 1.41 -11.46
CA TRP A 42 0.33 2.25 -12.36
C TRP A 42 -0.38 3.34 -11.58
N ALA A 43 -0.78 4.41 -12.26
CA ALA A 43 -1.35 5.56 -11.59
C ALA A 43 -2.46 6.25 -12.39
N ARG A 44 -3.34 6.99 -11.69
CA ARG A 44 -4.28 7.94 -12.26
C ARG A 44 -4.47 9.16 -11.37
N ARG A 45 -4.88 10.27 -11.97
CA ARG A 45 -5.41 11.40 -11.22
C ARG A 45 -6.83 11.05 -10.76
N PRO A 46 -7.19 11.27 -9.48
CA PRO A 46 -8.55 11.03 -9.02
C PRO A 46 -9.52 12.07 -9.62
N ASP A 47 -10.63 11.58 -10.16
CA ASP A 47 -11.77 12.40 -10.51
C ASP A 47 -12.58 12.82 -9.27
N ALA A 48 -13.68 13.55 -9.45
CA ALA A 48 -14.49 14.04 -8.34
C ALA A 48 -15.08 12.91 -7.47
N SER A 49 -15.48 11.79 -8.09
CA SER A 49 -16.00 10.63 -7.36
C SER A 49 -14.91 9.97 -6.52
N ALA A 50 -13.75 9.72 -7.13
CA ALA A 50 -12.60 9.15 -6.45
C ALA A 50 -12.10 10.04 -5.30
N ARG A 51 -12.12 11.37 -5.46
CA ARG A 51 -11.75 12.30 -4.39
C ARG A 51 -12.67 12.14 -3.18
N ARG A 52 -13.99 12.10 -3.38
CA ARG A 52 -14.94 11.87 -2.29
C ARG A 52 -14.73 10.51 -1.61
N ALA A 53 -14.48 9.48 -2.40
CA ALA A 53 -14.22 8.14 -1.84
C ALA A 53 -12.90 8.09 -1.05
N ILE A 54 -11.85 8.80 -1.50
CA ILE A 54 -10.60 8.95 -0.75
C ILE A 54 -10.83 9.71 0.56
N GLU A 55 -11.60 10.80 0.51
CA GLU A 55 -11.95 11.61 1.69
C GLU A 55 -12.70 10.79 2.75
N ALA A 56 -13.48 9.80 2.35
CA ALA A 56 -14.18 8.92 3.28
C ALA A 56 -13.26 7.97 4.05
N VAL A 57 -12.11 7.58 3.48
CA VAL A 57 -11.18 6.60 4.08
C VAL A 57 -9.92 7.21 4.65
N VAL A 58 -9.48 8.38 4.17
CA VAL A 58 -8.32 9.09 4.73
C VAL A 58 -8.78 9.97 5.89
N PRO A 59 -8.22 9.81 7.09
CA PRO A 59 -8.63 10.55 8.27
C PRO A 59 -8.51 12.07 8.11
N GLU A 60 -9.44 12.80 8.74
CA GLU A 60 -9.47 14.27 8.70
C GLU A 60 -8.13 14.92 9.07
N PRO A 61 -7.42 14.55 10.14
CA PRO A 61 -6.13 15.17 10.48
C PRO A 61 -5.06 15.01 9.40
N VAL A 62 -5.14 13.94 8.60
CA VAL A 62 -4.24 13.69 7.46
C VAL A 62 -4.65 14.51 6.25
N ARG A 63 -5.94 14.58 5.93
CA ARG A 63 -6.46 15.25 4.72
C ARG A 63 -6.72 16.75 4.89
N ALA A 64 -6.73 17.28 6.12
CA ALA A 64 -6.96 18.70 6.37
C ALA A 64 -6.04 19.60 5.52
N ASN A 65 -6.63 20.47 4.71
CA ASN A 65 -5.93 21.35 3.76
C ASN A 65 -5.05 20.61 2.75
N ALA A 66 -5.33 19.35 2.47
CA ALA A 66 -4.63 18.54 1.48
C ALA A 66 -5.54 18.18 0.31
N THR A 67 -4.97 18.12 -0.89
CA THR A 67 -5.67 17.71 -2.10
C THR A 67 -5.06 16.40 -2.60
N PRO A 68 -5.86 15.34 -2.86
CA PRO A 68 -5.35 14.14 -3.50
C PRO A 68 -5.01 14.42 -4.98
N GLU A 69 -3.76 14.19 -5.34
CA GLU A 69 -3.22 14.48 -6.67
C GLU A 69 -3.11 13.23 -7.54
N LEU A 70 -2.77 12.08 -6.94
CA LEU A 70 -2.50 10.86 -7.64
C LEU A 70 -2.88 9.66 -6.79
N VAL A 71 -3.49 8.66 -7.43
CA VAL A 71 -3.65 7.31 -6.86
C VAL A 71 -2.72 6.39 -7.62
N VAL A 72 -1.88 5.68 -6.89
CA VAL A 72 -0.95 4.68 -7.42
C VAL A 72 -1.38 3.31 -6.95
N GLY A 73 -1.68 2.40 -7.88
CA GLY A 73 -1.81 0.98 -7.60
C GLY A 73 -0.46 0.30 -7.78
N ALA A 74 -0.15 -0.66 -6.93
CA ALA A 74 1.02 -1.50 -7.11
C ALA A 74 0.70 -2.96 -6.76
N LEU A 75 1.19 -3.86 -7.61
CA LEU A 75 1.21 -5.31 -7.42
C LEU A 75 2.67 -5.68 -7.20
N ILE A 76 2.99 -6.32 -6.08
CA ILE A 76 4.37 -6.51 -5.63
C ILE A 76 4.59 -7.97 -5.26
N HIS A 77 5.63 -8.56 -5.82
CA HIS A 77 6.18 -9.85 -5.38
C HIS A 77 7.47 -9.58 -4.62
N TYR A 78 7.44 -9.76 -3.31
CA TYR A 78 8.63 -9.69 -2.46
C TYR A 78 9.40 -11.00 -2.53
N GLU A 79 10.59 -10.97 -3.13
CA GLU A 79 11.49 -12.12 -3.24
C GLU A 79 12.23 -12.39 -1.93
N SER A 80 12.51 -11.33 -1.16
CA SER A 80 13.21 -11.41 0.12
C SER A 80 12.80 -10.29 1.05
N THR A 81 12.35 -10.68 2.25
CA THR A 81 12.06 -9.77 3.37
C THR A 81 12.48 -10.41 4.70
N PRO A 82 12.54 -9.67 5.80
CA PRO A 82 12.80 -10.24 7.13
C PRO A 82 11.76 -11.25 7.63
N VAL A 83 10.61 -11.37 6.95
CA VAL A 83 9.53 -12.31 7.27
C VAL A 83 9.32 -13.38 6.19
N GLY A 84 10.26 -13.51 5.25
CA GLY A 84 10.16 -14.41 4.10
C GLY A 84 9.56 -13.72 2.87
N PRO A 85 9.46 -14.45 1.73
CA PRO A 85 8.82 -13.95 0.52
C PRO A 85 7.30 -13.87 0.71
N TYR A 86 6.64 -12.93 0.02
CA TYR A 86 5.18 -12.81 -0.02
C TYR A 86 4.72 -11.89 -1.14
N ASP A 87 3.42 -11.94 -1.41
CA ASP A 87 2.75 -11.12 -2.40
C ASP A 87 1.92 -10.01 -1.76
N GLU A 88 1.84 -8.87 -2.44
CA GLU A 88 1.16 -7.68 -1.95
C GLU A 88 0.48 -6.92 -3.08
N ILE A 89 -0.74 -6.45 -2.84
CA ILE A 89 -1.35 -5.39 -3.62
C ILE A 89 -1.61 -4.18 -2.73
N THR A 90 -1.31 -3.00 -3.25
CA THR A 90 -1.46 -1.77 -2.48
C THR A 90 -1.98 -0.62 -3.33
N ALA A 91 -2.64 0.32 -2.69
CA ALA A 91 -2.91 1.62 -3.27
C ALA A 91 -2.34 2.71 -2.38
N VAL A 92 -1.65 3.64 -3.02
CA VAL A 92 -1.01 4.80 -2.41
C VAL A 92 -1.68 6.05 -2.95
N VAL A 93 -2.07 6.96 -2.07
CA VAL A 93 -2.60 8.27 -2.45
C VAL A 93 -1.55 9.33 -2.18
N VAL A 94 -1.14 10.03 -3.23
CA VAL A 94 -0.26 11.20 -3.11
C VAL A 94 -1.12 12.43 -2.91
N HIS A 95 -0.82 13.18 -1.88
CA HIS A 95 -1.50 14.42 -1.51
C HIS A 95 -0.57 15.62 -1.65
N ARG A 96 -1.16 16.80 -1.90
CA ARG A 96 -0.47 18.08 -1.85
C ARG A 96 -1.05 18.92 -0.71
N ARG A 97 -0.18 19.45 0.15
CA ARG A 97 -0.52 20.41 1.20
C ARG A 97 0.48 21.55 1.19
N ALA A 98 0.01 22.80 1.00
CA ALA A 98 0.86 23.99 0.97
C ALA A 98 2.12 23.82 0.08
N GLY A 99 1.96 23.27 -1.14
CA GLY A 99 3.05 23.04 -2.08
C GLY A 99 3.88 21.77 -1.82
N THR A 100 3.78 21.15 -0.67
CA THR A 100 4.53 19.93 -0.30
C THR A 100 3.73 18.68 -0.61
N LEU A 101 4.42 17.65 -1.13
CA LEU A 101 3.82 16.34 -1.39
C LEU A 101 4.10 15.39 -0.22
N PHE A 102 3.10 14.58 0.09
CA PHE A 102 3.20 13.43 0.98
C PHE A 102 2.26 12.33 0.49
N ALA A 103 2.42 11.13 0.98
CA ALA A 103 1.56 10.01 0.58
C ALA A 103 0.95 9.30 1.79
N THR A 104 -0.19 8.65 1.55
CA THR A 104 -0.84 7.73 2.49
C THR A 104 -1.04 6.38 1.80
N VAL A 105 -1.15 5.33 2.58
CA VAL A 105 -1.49 3.98 2.11
C VAL A 105 -2.85 3.61 2.72
N PRO A 106 -3.97 3.92 2.05
CA PRO A 106 -5.29 3.61 2.59
C PRO A 106 -5.75 2.16 2.30
N PHE A 107 -5.05 1.42 1.46
CA PHE A 107 -5.34 0.02 1.16
C PHE A 107 -4.06 -0.77 0.91
N MET A 108 -3.98 -1.94 1.54
CA MET A 108 -2.90 -2.90 1.32
C MET A 108 -3.38 -4.30 1.68
N ALA A 109 -3.16 -5.29 0.79
CA ALA A 109 -3.51 -6.67 1.04
C ALA A 109 -2.33 -7.61 0.74
N VAL A 110 -2.16 -8.66 1.56
CA VAL A 110 -1.00 -9.56 1.52
C VAL A 110 -1.40 -11.00 1.79
N ASP A 111 -0.62 -11.96 1.29
CA ASP A 111 -0.79 -13.39 1.57
C ASP A 111 0.06 -13.90 2.75
N SER A 112 0.83 -13.01 3.40
CA SER A 112 1.71 -13.36 4.51
C SER A 112 1.16 -12.88 5.85
N PRO A 113 0.77 -13.77 6.79
CA PRO A 113 0.38 -13.37 8.15
C PRO A 113 1.50 -12.60 8.88
N ALA A 114 2.76 -13.02 8.72
CA ALA A 114 3.90 -12.34 9.32
C ALA A 114 4.16 -10.96 8.69
N GLY A 115 4.00 -10.84 7.36
CA GLY A 115 4.07 -9.58 6.62
C GLY A 115 2.95 -8.62 7.00
N LEU A 116 1.74 -9.14 7.24
CA LEU A 116 0.59 -8.39 7.72
C LEU A 116 0.88 -7.78 9.09
N VAL A 117 1.25 -8.60 10.06
CA VAL A 117 1.54 -8.15 11.44
C VAL A 117 2.66 -7.13 11.46
N ALA A 118 3.79 -7.43 10.79
CA ALA A 118 4.94 -6.55 10.77
C ALA A 118 4.63 -5.18 10.13
N GLY A 119 3.84 -5.16 9.05
CA GLY A 119 3.45 -3.91 8.40
C GLY A 119 2.60 -3.02 9.30
N ARG A 120 1.64 -3.62 10.02
CA ARG A 120 0.78 -2.92 10.99
C ARG A 120 1.59 -2.37 12.16
N GLU A 121 2.44 -3.19 12.77
CA GLU A 121 3.21 -2.78 13.95
C GLU A 121 4.30 -1.77 13.67
N ASN A 122 5.04 -1.97 12.57
CA ASN A 122 6.20 -1.14 12.27
C ASN A 122 5.81 0.21 11.66
N TRP A 123 4.78 0.26 10.81
CA TRP A 123 4.49 1.45 10.00
C TRP A 123 3.02 1.89 10.03
N ALA A 124 2.17 1.26 10.83
CA ALA A 124 0.72 1.49 10.85
C ALA A 124 0.07 1.32 9.45
N LEU A 125 0.59 0.39 8.64
CA LEU A 125 0.02 0.08 7.32
C LEU A 125 -1.24 -0.75 7.50
N PRO A 126 -2.39 -0.41 6.86
CA PRO A 126 -3.67 -1.10 7.05
C PRO A 126 -3.71 -2.41 6.24
N LYS A 127 -2.76 -3.30 6.52
CA LYS A 127 -2.66 -4.59 5.83
C LYS A 127 -3.83 -5.49 6.19
N THR A 128 -4.43 -6.10 5.17
CA THR A 128 -5.47 -7.12 5.26
C THR A 128 -5.01 -8.40 4.56
N PRO A 129 -5.52 -9.60 4.91
CA PRO A 129 -5.17 -10.81 4.21
C PRO A 129 -5.82 -10.87 2.82
N ALA A 130 -5.14 -11.49 1.87
CA ALA A 130 -5.65 -11.78 0.54
C ALA A 130 -5.06 -13.07 -0.02
N GLU A 131 -5.74 -13.65 -1.00
CA GLU A 131 -5.21 -14.74 -1.82
C GLU A 131 -4.73 -14.19 -3.16
N PHE A 132 -3.59 -14.68 -3.62
CA PHE A 132 -2.98 -14.30 -4.89
C PHE A 132 -2.91 -15.51 -5.81
N GLU A 133 -3.49 -15.37 -7.00
CA GLU A 133 -3.42 -16.36 -8.07
C GLU A 133 -2.46 -15.88 -9.15
N ASP A 134 -1.51 -16.73 -9.54
CA ASP A 134 -0.54 -16.54 -10.63
C ASP A 134 0.48 -15.40 -10.43
N LEU A 135 0.50 -14.73 -9.31
CA LEU A 135 1.53 -13.76 -9.01
C LEU A 135 2.85 -14.47 -8.66
N GLY A 136 3.95 -14.01 -9.24
CA GLY A 136 5.27 -14.60 -8.99
C GLY A 136 5.56 -15.90 -9.74
N ARG A 137 4.58 -16.54 -10.41
CA ARG A 137 4.87 -17.63 -11.34
C ARG A 137 5.67 -17.08 -12.53
N PRO A 138 6.73 -17.76 -12.97
CA PRO A 138 7.54 -17.30 -14.07
C PRO A 138 6.80 -17.48 -15.40
N HIS A 139 5.99 -16.51 -15.79
CA HIS A 139 5.64 -16.30 -17.19
C HIS A 139 6.79 -15.56 -17.91
N GLY A 140 8.05 -15.80 -17.45
CA GLY A 140 9.26 -15.11 -17.84
C GLY A 140 9.54 -13.88 -16.95
N GLU A 141 10.80 -13.41 -16.93
CA GLU A 141 11.24 -12.22 -16.17
C GLU A 141 10.53 -10.91 -16.59
N GLN A 142 9.62 -10.97 -17.55
CA GLN A 142 9.07 -9.81 -18.25
C GLN A 142 7.60 -9.52 -17.95
N GLU A 143 6.92 -10.34 -17.14
CA GLU A 143 5.51 -10.17 -16.84
C GLU A 143 5.24 -10.35 -15.35
N LEU A 144 4.40 -9.50 -14.80
CA LEU A 144 3.83 -9.62 -13.49
C LEU A 144 2.32 -9.38 -13.64
N SER A 145 1.57 -10.47 -13.72
CA SER A 145 0.11 -10.46 -13.85
C SER A 145 -0.47 -11.34 -12.76
N GLY A 146 -1.70 -11.13 -12.37
CA GLY A 146 -2.33 -11.97 -11.37
C GLY A 146 -3.72 -11.51 -10.98
N THR A 147 -4.40 -12.37 -10.25
CA THR A 147 -5.67 -12.08 -9.60
C THR A 147 -5.45 -12.05 -8.09
N VAL A 148 -6.04 -11.08 -7.45
CA VAL A 148 -6.02 -10.91 -6.00
C VAL A 148 -7.45 -10.83 -5.52
N HIS A 149 -7.79 -11.59 -4.49
CA HIS A 149 -9.13 -11.57 -3.92
C HIS A 149 -9.12 -11.72 -2.41
N ASP A 150 -10.24 -11.37 -1.81
CA ASP A 150 -10.49 -11.48 -0.38
C ASP A 150 -10.40 -12.95 0.07
N MET A 151 -9.66 -13.23 1.13
CA MET A 151 -9.62 -14.55 1.76
C MET A 151 -10.95 -14.97 2.38
N ASN A 152 -11.81 -14.03 2.71
CA ASN A 152 -13.00 -14.29 3.51
C ASN A 152 -14.24 -14.57 2.63
N ARG A 153 -14.23 -15.67 1.87
CA ARG A 153 -15.41 -16.16 1.15
C ARG A 153 -16.57 -16.56 2.08
N ALA A 154 -16.33 -16.64 3.38
CA ALA A 154 -17.29 -17.15 4.37
C ALA A 154 -18.04 -16.04 5.14
N VAL A 155 -17.59 -14.81 5.14
CA VAL A 155 -18.29 -13.68 5.77
C VAL A 155 -19.24 -13.07 4.75
N ALA A 156 -20.52 -12.99 5.09
CA ALA A 156 -21.61 -12.50 4.25
C ALA A 156 -21.49 -10.99 3.95
N GLY A 157 -20.47 -10.62 3.17
CA GLY A 157 -20.26 -9.29 2.62
C GLY A 157 -19.86 -9.38 1.16
N PRO A 158 -19.99 -8.30 0.36
CA PRO A 158 -19.48 -8.29 -0.99
C PRO A 158 -17.94 -8.41 -0.90
N GLY A 159 -17.41 -9.58 -1.26
CA GLY A 159 -15.99 -9.79 -1.45
C GLY A 159 -15.40 -8.79 -2.44
N TRP A 160 -14.09 -8.74 -2.56
CA TRP A 160 -13.44 -7.93 -3.59
C TRP A 160 -12.48 -8.78 -4.42
N ARG A 161 -12.32 -8.39 -5.68
CA ARG A 161 -11.40 -9.02 -6.62
C ARG A 161 -10.73 -7.97 -7.50
N ILE A 162 -9.42 -8.08 -7.67
CA ILE A 162 -8.63 -7.22 -8.55
C ILE A 162 -7.85 -8.12 -9.50
N GLU A 163 -8.09 -7.93 -10.80
CA GLU A 163 -7.39 -8.64 -11.86
C GLU A 163 -6.45 -7.67 -12.58
N VAL A 164 -5.22 -8.09 -12.80
CA VAL A 164 -4.22 -7.31 -13.53
C VAL A 164 -3.60 -8.16 -14.63
N GLU A 165 -3.77 -7.74 -15.87
CA GLU A 165 -3.13 -8.31 -17.05
C GLU A 165 -2.10 -7.32 -17.58
N THR A 166 -0.89 -7.80 -17.92
CA THR A 166 0.23 -6.92 -18.28
C THR A 166 0.92 -7.35 -19.56
N THR A 167 1.34 -6.37 -20.35
CA THR A 167 2.29 -6.54 -21.45
C THR A 167 3.41 -5.52 -21.29
N THR A 168 4.68 -5.97 -21.30
CA THR A 168 5.82 -5.09 -21.04
C THR A 168 6.66 -4.82 -22.30
N GLY A 169 7.27 -3.63 -22.31
CA GLY A 169 8.28 -3.26 -23.31
C GLY A 169 9.60 -3.99 -23.07
N ARG A 170 10.44 -4.06 -24.11
CA ARG A 170 11.72 -4.80 -24.08
C ARG A 170 12.86 -4.02 -23.46
N ILE A 171 12.83 -2.68 -23.48
CA ILE A 171 13.96 -1.83 -23.08
C ILE A 171 13.88 -1.53 -21.59
N PRO A 172 14.82 -2.00 -20.76
CA PRO A 172 14.91 -1.63 -19.37
C PRO A 172 15.57 -0.25 -19.22
N LEU A 173 15.09 0.53 -18.26
CA LEU A 173 15.65 1.81 -17.84
C LEU A 173 16.01 1.74 -16.35
N PRO A 174 17.03 2.48 -15.89
CA PRO A 174 17.27 2.62 -14.46
C PRO A 174 16.03 3.19 -13.77
N ALA A 175 15.67 2.61 -12.63
CA ALA A 175 14.58 3.09 -11.78
C ALA A 175 15.16 3.50 -10.42
N TYR A 176 14.80 4.70 -9.97
CA TYR A 176 15.20 5.22 -8.68
C TYR A 176 14.06 6.01 -8.04
N VAL A 177 13.72 5.64 -6.82
CA VAL A 177 12.77 6.36 -5.97
C VAL A 177 13.56 6.94 -4.79
N PRO A 178 13.88 8.24 -4.82
CA PRO A 178 14.59 8.88 -3.73
C PRO A 178 13.70 9.00 -2.48
N PRO A 179 14.27 9.10 -1.27
CA PRO A 179 13.51 9.18 -0.02
C PRO A 179 12.93 10.58 0.24
N VAL A 180 12.35 11.19 -0.80
CA VAL A 180 11.83 12.57 -0.74
C VAL A 180 10.35 12.65 -0.45
N LEU A 181 9.59 11.60 -0.77
CA LEU A 181 8.15 11.54 -0.53
C LEU A 181 7.88 10.87 0.82
N PRO A 182 7.48 11.63 1.86
CA PRO A 182 7.11 11.02 3.12
C PRO A 182 5.79 10.24 2.98
N LEU A 183 5.76 9.05 3.55
CA LEU A 183 4.54 8.33 3.86
C LEU A 183 4.09 8.74 5.26
N LEU A 184 2.82 9.11 5.38
CA LEU A 184 2.16 9.49 6.63
C LEU A 184 1.02 8.51 6.88
N GLN A 185 1.09 7.78 7.96
CA GLN A 185 0.03 6.91 8.46
C GLN A 185 -0.36 7.33 9.88
N LEU A 186 -1.58 6.97 10.31
CA LEU A 186 -1.99 7.12 11.70
C LEU A 186 -2.03 5.76 12.37
N GLY A 187 -1.42 5.68 13.53
CA GLY A 187 -1.54 4.51 14.40
C GLY A 187 -2.91 4.41 15.06
N PRO A 188 -3.19 3.32 15.79
CA PRO A 188 -4.49 3.07 16.40
C PRO A 188 -4.95 4.15 17.40
N GLY A 189 -4.01 4.86 18.01
CA GLY A 189 -4.27 6.00 18.91
C GLY A 189 -4.28 7.36 18.20
N GLY A 190 -4.22 7.39 16.86
CA GLY A 190 -4.14 8.64 16.08
C GLY A 190 -2.73 9.24 16.03
N GLU A 191 -1.73 8.58 16.59
CA GLU A 191 -0.33 9.01 16.52
C GLU A 191 0.23 8.91 15.10
N PRO A 192 0.96 9.92 14.60
CA PRO A 192 1.52 9.89 13.26
C PRO A 192 2.76 8.98 13.18
N PHE A 193 2.79 8.17 12.11
CA PHE A 193 3.92 7.38 11.66
C PHE A 193 4.44 7.99 10.36
N ILE A 194 5.60 8.61 10.39
CA ILE A 194 6.20 9.28 9.23
C ILE A 194 7.48 8.57 8.85
N PHE A 195 7.59 8.10 7.61
CA PHE A 195 8.79 7.46 7.09
C PHE A 195 8.98 7.78 5.61
N ARG A 196 10.21 7.63 5.11
CA ARG A 196 10.57 7.93 3.71
C ARG A 196 11.22 6.70 3.08
N PRO A 197 10.45 5.86 2.39
CA PRO A 197 11.00 4.74 1.64
C PRO A 197 11.90 5.23 0.53
N SER A 198 12.91 4.42 0.19
CA SER A 198 13.70 4.59 -1.02
C SER A 198 13.78 3.27 -1.77
N ALA A 199 13.93 3.35 -3.08
CA ALA A 199 14.08 2.16 -3.91
C ALA A 199 15.00 2.43 -5.11
N HIS A 200 15.69 1.39 -5.55
CA HIS A 200 16.43 1.39 -6.81
C HIS A 200 16.29 0.03 -7.50
N GLY A 201 16.39 0.02 -8.82
CA GLY A 201 16.22 -1.19 -9.62
C GLY A 201 16.20 -0.88 -11.11
N ARG A 202 15.50 -1.70 -11.88
CA ARG A 202 15.28 -1.51 -13.31
C ARG A 202 13.79 -1.37 -13.59
N GLY A 203 13.42 -0.51 -14.53
CA GLY A 203 12.04 -0.27 -14.92
C GLY A 203 11.81 -0.57 -16.39
N ARG A 204 10.65 -1.11 -16.72
CA ARG A 204 10.17 -1.28 -18.11
C ARG A 204 8.78 -0.69 -18.22
N ARG A 205 8.52 0.01 -19.32
CA ARG A 205 7.16 0.49 -19.59
C ARG A 205 6.21 -0.70 -19.70
N ALA A 206 5.08 -0.64 -19.03
CA ALA A 206 4.03 -1.64 -19.07
C ALA A 206 2.72 -1.05 -19.60
N ARG A 207 1.96 -1.86 -20.34
CA ARG A 207 0.55 -1.63 -20.64
C ARG A 207 -0.25 -2.63 -19.85
N LEU A 208 -1.29 -2.18 -19.16
CA LEU A 208 -2.09 -3.04 -18.31
C LEU A 208 -3.58 -2.83 -18.52
N SER A 209 -4.31 -3.90 -18.23
CA SER A 209 -5.76 -3.89 -18.04
C SER A 209 -6.01 -4.26 -16.57
N VAL A 210 -6.64 -3.38 -15.81
CA VAL A 210 -6.97 -3.59 -14.41
C VAL A 210 -8.48 -3.61 -14.25
N ARG A 211 -9.00 -4.71 -13.73
CA ARG A 211 -10.41 -4.84 -13.36
C ARG A 211 -10.51 -4.84 -11.84
N VAL A 212 -11.47 -4.09 -11.32
CA VAL A 212 -11.74 -4.00 -9.87
C VAL A 212 -13.22 -4.29 -9.67
N ASP A 213 -13.50 -5.45 -9.10
CA ASP A 213 -14.81 -5.81 -8.58
C ASP A 213 -14.75 -5.73 -7.06
N ALA A 214 -15.32 -4.68 -6.49
CA ALA A 214 -15.12 -4.34 -5.09
C ALA A 214 -16.23 -3.39 -4.59
N PRO A 215 -16.41 -3.28 -3.26
CA PRO A 215 -17.24 -2.25 -2.67
C PRO A 215 -16.84 -0.82 -3.11
N PRO A 216 -17.77 0.13 -3.13
CA PRO A 216 -17.51 1.51 -3.55
C PRO A 216 -16.30 2.15 -2.86
N ALA A 217 -16.11 1.86 -1.57
CA ALA A 217 -14.97 2.34 -0.78
C ALA A 217 -13.58 1.91 -1.33
N LEU A 218 -13.53 0.95 -2.23
CA LEU A 218 -12.30 0.51 -2.90
C LEU A 218 -12.37 0.76 -4.41
N ARG A 219 -13.48 0.39 -5.05
CA ARG A 219 -13.68 0.50 -6.51
C ARG A 219 -13.57 1.94 -7.02
N ASP A 220 -14.15 2.89 -6.31
CA ASP A 220 -14.32 4.24 -6.82
C ASP A 220 -13.02 5.05 -6.84
N TRP A 221 -12.02 4.67 -6.09
CA TRP A 221 -10.72 5.36 -6.10
C TRP A 221 -9.54 4.52 -6.58
N PHE A 222 -9.64 3.18 -6.60
CA PHE A 222 -8.56 2.33 -7.07
C PHE A 222 -8.34 2.49 -8.59
N PRO A 223 -7.09 2.53 -9.10
CA PRO A 223 -6.80 2.83 -10.51
C PRO A 223 -7.20 1.69 -11.48
N ALA A 224 -8.48 1.53 -11.76
CA ALA A 224 -9.01 0.54 -12.71
C ALA A 224 -8.94 1.00 -14.18
N GLY A 225 -9.15 0.06 -15.13
CA GLY A 225 -9.20 0.27 -16.58
C GLY A 225 -7.86 0.08 -17.28
N ARG A 226 -7.80 0.45 -18.58
CA ARG A 226 -6.55 0.39 -19.35
C ARG A 226 -5.60 1.49 -18.88
N ARG A 227 -4.36 1.11 -18.57
CA ARG A 227 -3.35 2.01 -18.01
C ARG A 227 -1.99 1.80 -18.66
N THR A 228 -1.17 2.82 -18.56
CA THR A 228 0.28 2.71 -18.70
C THR A 228 0.87 2.66 -17.30
N GLY A 229 1.83 1.78 -17.10
CA GLY A 229 2.55 1.63 -15.85
C GLY A 229 4.01 1.33 -16.07
N VAL A 230 4.65 0.87 -15.03
CA VAL A 230 6.06 0.46 -15.02
C VAL A 230 6.17 -0.87 -14.30
N LEU A 231 6.77 -1.85 -14.95
CA LEU A 231 7.26 -3.05 -14.28
C LEU A 231 8.66 -2.76 -13.76
N LEU A 232 8.84 -2.88 -12.46
CA LEU A 232 10.11 -2.73 -11.75
C LEU A 232 10.68 -4.11 -11.46
N THR A 233 11.95 -4.34 -11.79
CA THR A 233 12.69 -5.58 -11.54
C THR A 233 13.98 -5.27 -10.80
N ASP A 234 14.58 -6.28 -10.16
CA ASP A 234 15.77 -6.09 -9.30
C ASP A 234 15.56 -4.94 -8.29
N LEU A 235 14.36 -4.83 -7.76
CA LEU A 235 13.97 -3.72 -6.92
C LEU A 235 14.48 -3.93 -5.50
N HIS A 236 15.39 -3.06 -5.07
CA HIS A 236 15.88 -2.99 -3.70
C HIS A 236 15.17 -1.84 -2.99
N ILE A 237 14.39 -2.15 -1.97
CA ILE A 237 13.61 -1.17 -1.21
C ILE A 237 14.16 -1.08 0.21
N ARG A 238 14.33 0.14 0.71
CA ARG A 238 14.59 0.41 2.12
C ARG A 238 13.36 1.06 2.75
N LEU A 239 12.87 0.42 3.79
CA LEU A 239 11.77 0.91 4.63
C LEU A 239 12.36 1.30 5.99
N PRO A 240 12.63 2.60 6.23
CA PRO A 240 13.21 3.04 7.50
C PRO A 240 12.22 2.89 8.65
N ALA A 241 12.72 2.91 9.86
CA ALA A 241 11.87 3.04 11.03
C ALA A 241 11.11 4.38 10.98
N PRO A 242 9.81 4.40 11.29
CA PRO A 242 9.04 5.63 11.28
C PRO A 242 9.45 6.55 12.45
N THR A 243 9.44 7.85 12.20
CA THR A 243 9.43 8.84 13.27
C THR A 243 8.01 8.87 13.85
N ARG A 244 7.90 8.67 15.17
CA ARG A 244 6.66 8.79 15.92
C ARG A 244 6.68 10.13 16.62
N SER A 245 5.78 11.04 16.28
CA SER A 245 5.62 12.28 17.06
C SER A 245 4.72 11.97 18.24
N THR A 246 5.30 11.89 19.44
CA THR A 246 4.53 12.00 20.68
C THR A 246 4.02 13.44 20.76
N GLY A 247 2.70 13.61 20.95
CA GLY A 247 1.90 14.83 20.77
C GLY A 247 2.39 16.21 21.27
N GLU A 248 3.61 16.37 21.72
CA GLU A 248 4.19 17.67 22.12
C GLU A 248 4.77 18.46 20.93
N ALA A 249 5.31 17.80 19.91
CA ALA A 249 5.85 18.48 18.72
C ALA A 249 4.76 19.09 17.82
N GLY A 250 3.53 18.59 17.87
CA GLY A 250 2.39 19.14 17.14
C GLY A 250 1.91 20.51 17.63
N ARG A 251 2.20 20.87 18.88
CA ARG A 251 1.87 22.20 19.44
C ARG A 251 2.89 23.28 19.08
N ALA A 252 4.15 22.92 18.85
CA ALA A 252 5.21 23.88 18.48
C ALA A 252 5.08 24.35 17.02
N ALA A 253 4.58 23.50 16.09
CA ALA A 253 4.39 23.87 14.69
C ALA A 253 3.19 24.81 14.44
N ARG A 254 2.28 25.00 15.42
CA ARG A 254 1.15 25.93 15.35
C ARG A 254 1.47 27.33 15.89
N ARG A 255 2.68 27.59 16.36
CA ARG A 255 3.09 28.89 16.94
C ARG A 255 4.17 29.64 16.14
N ARG A 256 4.38 29.29 14.89
CA ARG A 256 5.24 30.07 13.97
C ARG A 256 4.50 30.43 12.69
#